data_abf9d3dc88c847f469927dad943ca050
#
_entry.id   abf9d3dc88c847f469927dad943ca050
#
_cell.length_a   1.000
_cell.length_b   1.000
_cell.length_c   1.000
_cell.angle_alpha   90.00
_cell.angle_beta   90.00
_cell.angle_gamma   90.00
#
_symmetry.space_group_name_H-M   'P 1'
#
loop_
_entity.id
_entity.type
_entity.pdbx_description
1 polymer ?
#
loop_
_entity_poly.entity_id
_entity_poly.type
_entity_poly.pdbx_seq_one_letter_code
_entity_poly.pdbx_strand_id
1 'polypeptide(L)'
;MYVKTERFRPFEKKLWLASPTMHGEELQYVREAYDTNWMSTVGANITAVEQLAAEQAGVKYAVALSSCTAALHLCVKLAGERLYGRPAVGHGTLEGRRVFCSDMTFSATLNPVVYEGGIPVFIDTDGNSWNMSPTALERAFALYPDVKLVVYAELYGFPGNIQKIRQICHAHGAVLIEDAAEAMGAFWADVPCGSFGDYAAVSYNGNKIITGSTGGCLLTNDISDANHARKWSTQARENAAWYQHEEVGYNYRMSNVIAGVIRGQYSHLDEHIAQKKAIYDRYREGL
;
A
#
# COMPACT_ATOMS: atom_id res chain seq x y z
N MET A 1 36.25 -6.61 -8.79
CA MET A 1 37.17 -6.51 -9.94
C MET A 1 36.33 -6.11 -11.15
N TYR A 2 36.33 -4.84 -11.56
CA TYR A 2 35.58 -4.40 -12.74
C TYR A 2 36.32 -4.89 -13.99
N VAL A 3 35.71 -5.82 -14.72
CA VAL A 3 36.21 -6.20 -16.03
C VAL A 3 35.87 -5.06 -17.00
N LYS A 4 36.86 -4.22 -17.37
CA LYS A 4 36.70 -3.31 -18.49
C LYS A 4 36.59 -4.14 -19.77
N THR A 5 35.38 -4.35 -20.25
CA THR A 5 35.15 -4.89 -21.58
C THR A 5 35.28 -3.74 -22.57
N GLU A 6 36.26 -3.78 -23.46
CA GLU A 6 36.51 -2.80 -24.52
C GLU A 6 35.35 -2.61 -25.52
N ARG A 7 34.23 -3.28 -25.30
CA ARG A 7 33.05 -3.33 -26.19
C ARG A 7 31.78 -2.76 -25.62
N PHE A 8 31.79 -2.18 -24.39
CA PHE A 8 30.57 -1.58 -23.86
C PHE A 8 30.25 -0.30 -24.60
N ARG A 9 29.13 -0.28 -25.32
CA ARG A 9 28.54 0.92 -25.90
C ARG A 9 27.34 1.32 -25.05
N PRO A 10 27.27 2.55 -24.54
CA PRO A 10 26.09 3.04 -23.87
C PRO A 10 24.86 2.92 -24.78
N PHE A 11 23.70 2.66 -24.18
CA PHE A 11 22.45 2.68 -24.94
C PHE A 11 22.18 4.08 -25.49
N GLU A 12 21.72 4.18 -26.72
CA GLU A 12 21.37 5.47 -27.35
C GLU A 12 20.20 6.16 -26.66
N LYS A 13 19.30 5.38 -26.06
CA LYS A 13 18.13 5.85 -25.31
C LYS A 13 18.19 5.38 -23.87
N LYS A 14 17.69 6.23 -22.96
CA LYS A 14 17.53 5.87 -21.54
C LYS A 14 16.63 4.64 -21.41
N LEU A 15 17.11 3.61 -20.72
CA LEU A 15 16.31 2.49 -20.27
C LEU A 15 15.71 2.82 -18.89
N TRP A 16 14.42 2.71 -18.79
CA TRP A 16 13.73 2.90 -17.52
C TRP A 16 13.70 1.57 -16.74
N LEU A 17 13.90 1.64 -15.44
CA LEU A 17 13.90 0.47 -14.56
C LEU A 17 12.52 -0.24 -14.58
N ALA A 18 11.45 0.54 -14.54
CA ALA A 18 10.08 0.04 -14.65
C ALA A 18 9.25 1.04 -15.47
N SER A 19 8.63 0.53 -16.52
CA SER A 19 7.70 1.28 -17.37
C SER A 19 6.35 0.60 -17.34
N PRO A 20 5.23 1.34 -17.40
CA PRO A 20 3.91 0.75 -17.55
C PRO A 20 3.84 -0.06 -18.86
N THR A 21 3.07 -1.14 -18.85
CA THR A 21 2.69 -1.90 -20.04
C THR A 21 1.17 -1.86 -20.17
N MET A 22 0.67 -1.40 -21.32
CA MET A 22 -0.76 -1.33 -21.61
C MET A 22 -1.15 -2.44 -22.57
N HIS A 23 -2.37 -2.99 -22.44
CA HIS A 23 -2.84 -4.16 -23.17
C HIS A 23 -4.01 -3.84 -24.12
N GLY A 24 -4.76 -2.77 -23.84
CA GLY A 24 -5.88 -2.32 -24.64
C GLY A 24 -7.23 -2.37 -23.93
N GLU A 25 -7.43 -3.33 -23.03
CA GLU A 25 -8.66 -3.46 -22.23
C GLU A 25 -8.89 -2.24 -21.34
N GLU A 26 -7.82 -1.59 -20.88
CA GLU A 26 -7.89 -0.37 -20.08
C GLU A 26 -8.69 0.72 -20.79
N LEU A 27 -8.47 0.90 -22.09
CA LEU A 27 -9.18 1.89 -22.90
C LEU A 27 -10.68 1.58 -23.02
N GLN A 28 -11.06 0.30 -22.99
CA GLN A 28 -12.46 -0.10 -23.01
C GLN A 28 -13.18 0.40 -21.76
N TYR A 29 -12.61 0.18 -20.57
CA TYR A 29 -13.20 0.62 -19.30
C TYR A 29 -13.17 2.14 -19.12
N VAL A 30 -12.13 2.80 -19.63
CA VAL A 30 -12.08 4.27 -19.67
C VAL A 30 -13.17 4.83 -20.58
N ARG A 31 -13.38 4.24 -21.76
CA ARG A 31 -14.43 4.63 -22.71
C ARG A 31 -15.82 4.39 -22.11
N GLU A 32 -16.04 3.26 -21.44
CA GLU A 32 -17.30 2.98 -20.74
C GLU A 32 -17.62 4.07 -19.71
N ALA A 33 -16.63 4.47 -18.90
CA ALA A 33 -16.81 5.57 -17.95
C ALA A 33 -17.14 6.90 -18.62
N TYR A 34 -16.53 7.19 -19.77
CA TYR A 34 -16.79 8.40 -20.56
C TYR A 34 -18.18 8.39 -21.19
N ASP A 35 -18.54 7.31 -21.89
CA ASP A 35 -19.80 7.19 -22.64
C ASP A 35 -21.03 7.16 -21.70
N THR A 36 -20.86 6.63 -20.49
CA THR A 36 -21.91 6.61 -19.46
C THR A 36 -21.89 7.82 -18.53
N ASN A 37 -20.97 8.77 -18.76
CA ASN A 37 -20.76 9.98 -17.95
C ASN A 37 -20.42 9.71 -16.46
N TRP A 38 -19.87 8.55 -16.12
CA TRP A 38 -19.34 8.26 -14.78
C TRP A 38 -17.89 8.71 -14.63
N MET A 39 -17.66 10.02 -14.89
CA MET A 39 -16.34 10.68 -14.89
C MET A 39 -15.97 11.29 -13.53
N SER A 40 -16.31 10.63 -12.46
CA SER A 40 -16.20 11.13 -11.09
C SER A 40 -15.54 10.10 -10.17
N THR A 41 -15.66 10.27 -8.87
CA THR A 41 -15.15 9.37 -7.82
C THR A 41 -16.19 8.31 -7.40
N VAL A 42 -17.15 8.05 -8.27
CA VAL A 42 -18.18 7.00 -8.15
C VAL A 42 -18.29 6.29 -9.49
N GLY A 43 -18.49 4.96 -9.47
CA GLY A 43 -18.71 4.18 -10.69
C GLY A 43 -18.34 2.72 -10.57
N ALA A 44 -18.73 1.95 -11.58
CA ALA A 44 -18.56 0.49 -11.61
C ALA A 44 -17.10 0.04 -11.58
N ASN A 45 -16.19 0.81 -12.19
CA ASN A 45 -14.77 0.47 -12.20
C ASN A 45 -14.17 0.53 -10.78
N ILE A 46 -14.57 1.53 -9.98
CA ILE A 46 -14.11 1.64 -8.58
C ILE A 46 -14.56 0.42 -7.78
N THR A 47 -15.83 0.04 -7.91
CA THR A 47 -16.38 -1.16 -7.23
C THR A 47 -15.62 -2.42 -7.66
N ALA A 48 -15.35 -2.58 -8.96
CA ALA A 48 -14.60 -3.72 -9.48
C ALA A 48 -13.16 -3.74 -8.95
N VAL A 49 -12.46 -2.60 -8.89
CA VAL A 49 -11.09 -2.52 -8.33
C VAL A 49 -11.09 -2.87 -6.84
N GLU A 50 -12.06 -2.40 -6.05
CA GLU A 50 -12.17 -2.77 -4.64
C GLU A 50 -12.35 -4.28 -4.46
N GLN A 51 -13.21 -4.90 -5.28
CA GLN A 51 -13.43 -6.34 -5.25
C GLN A 51 -12.16 -7.12 -5.64
N LEU A 52 -11.54 -6.78 -6.77
CA LEU A 52 -10.33 -7.42 -7.28
C LEU A 52 -9.15 -7.28 -6.28
N ALA A 53 -9.00 -6.11 -5.66
CA ALA A 53 -7.96 -5.89 -4.66
C ALA A 53 -8.17 -6.75 -3.40
N ALA A 54 -9.42 -6.85 -2.93
CA ALA A 54 -9.76 -7.67 -1.77
C ALA A 54 -9.56 -9.17 -2.07
N GLU A 55 -9.99 -9.65 -3.24
CA GLU A 55 -9.80 -11.04 -3.69
C GLU A 55 -8.31 -11.38 -3.83
N GLN A 56 -7.52 -10.52 -4.48
CA GLN A 56 -6.10 -10.72 -4.69
C GLN A 56 -5.31 -10.79 -3.38
N ALA A 57 -5.65 -9.96 -2.40
CA ALA A 57 -5.01 -9.96 -1.09
C ALA A 57 -5.61 -10.98 -0.11
N GLY A 58 -6.73 -11.63 -0.44
CA GLY A 58 -7.40 -12.57 0.46
C GLY A 58 -8.01 -11.91 1.70
N VAL A 59 -8.44 -10.64 1.59
CA VAL A 59 -9.11 -9.89 2.65
C VAL A 59 -10.57 -9.64 2.32
N LYS A 60 -11.35 -9.19 3.32
CA LYS A 60 -12.80 -8.99 3.11
C LYS A 60 -13.15 -7.70 2.39
N TYR A 61 -12.37 -6.63 2.61
CA TYR A 61 -12.71 -5.29 2.15
C TYR A 61 -11.49 -4.55 1.62
N ALA A 62 -11.69 -3.82 0.53
CA ALA A 62 -10.77 -2.85 0.02
C ALA A 62 -11.47 -1.49 -0.16
N VAL A 63 -10.71 -0.41 -0.05
CA VAL A 63 -11.18 0.95 -0.30
C VAL A 63 -10.25 1.60 -1.32
N ALA A 64 -10.77 1.86 -2.51
CA ALA A 64 -10.01 2.46 -3.61
C ALA A 64 -9.77 3.96 -3.36
N LEU A 65 -8.51 4.36 -3.40
CA LEU A 65 -8.03 5.69 -3.05
C LEU A 65 -7.13 6.28 -4.14
N SER A 66 -6.90 7.58 -4.09
CA SER A 66 -6.14 8.33 -5.11
C SER A 66 -4.66 7.95 -5.19
N SER A 67 -4.11 7.35 -4.12
CA SER A 67 -2.73 6.85 -4.06
C SER A 67 -2.55 5.86 -2.91
N CYS A 68 -1.46 5.09 -2.94
CA CYS A 68 -1.07 4.25 -1.81
C CYS A 68 -0.71 5.07 -0.57
N THR A 69 -0.11 6.25 -0.75
CA THR A 69 0.17 7.17 0.38
C THR A 69 -1.12 7.60 1.08
N ALA A 70 -2.19 7.88 0.32
CA ALA A 70 -3.51 8.16 0.89
C ALA A 70 -4.07 6.93 1.63
N ALA A 71 -3.85 5.72 1.10
CA ALA A 71 -4.26 4.48 1.75
C ALA A 71 -3.50 4.25 3.06
N LEU A 72 -2.18 4.38 3.05
CA LEU A 72 -1.34 4.30 4.25
C LEU A 72 -1.73 5.35 5.30
N HIS A 73 -2.05 6.59 4.87
CA HIS A 73 -2.49 7.64 5.77
C HIS A 73 -3.79 7.25 6.49
N LEU A 74 -4.77 6.72 5.76
CA LEU A 74 -6.02 6.26 6.38
C LEU A 74 -5.81 5.00 7.24
N CYS A 75 -4.89 4.09 6.89
CA CYS A 75 -4.49 2.97 7.76
C CYS A 75 -3.92 3.47 9.09
N VAL A 76 -2.98 4.43 9.03
CA VAL A 76 -2.36 5.02 10.23
C VAL A 76 -3.38 5.74 11.09
N LYS A 77 -4.30 6.50 10.47
CA LYS A 77 -5.36 7.20 11.16
C LYS A 77 -6.34 6.25 11.85
N LEU A 78 -6.80 5.18 11.16
CA LEU A 78 -7.65 4.15 11.75
C LEU A 78 -6.96 3.45 12.93
N ALA A 79 -5.69 3.06 12.75
CA ALA A 79 -4.91 2.44 13.80
C ALA A 79 -4.75 3.37 15.01
N GLY A 80 -4.48 4.65 14.77
CA GLY A 80 -4.35 5.66 15.82
C GLY A 80 -5.64 5.87 16.58
N GLU A 81 -6.79 6.01 15.91
CA GLU A 81 -8.11 6.13 16.57
C GLU A 81 -8.48 4.88 17.36
N ARG A 82 -8.18 3.69 16.82
CA ARG A 82 -8.40 2.40 17.52
C ARG A 82 -7.56 2.28 18.79
N LEU A 83 -6.33 2.76 18.78
CA LEU A 83 -5.39 2.65 19.90
C LEU A 83 -5.57 3.74 20.96
N TYR A 84 -5.88 4.96 20.54
CA TYR A 84 -5.79 6.13 21.39
C TYR A 84 -7.07 6.98 21.43
N GLY A 85 -8.09 6.59 20.65
CA GLY A 85 -9.32 7.34 20.51
C GLY A 85 -9.24 8.48 19.50
N ARG A 86 -10.37 9.09 19.22
CA ARG A 86 -10.47 10.21 18.28
C ARG A 86 -9.71 11.44 18.82
N PRO A 87 -8.82 12.05 18.04
CA PRO A 87 -8.09 13.24 18.47
C PRO A 87 -9.00 14.47 18.52
N ALA A 88 -8.57 15.49 19.26
CA ALA A 88 -9.17 16.81 19.18
C ALA A 88 -8.99 17.40 17.77
N VAL A 89 -9.88 18.30 17.37
CA VAL A 89 -9.78 18.99 16.08
C VAL A 89 -8.45 19.72 15.95
N GLY A 90 -7.76 19.51 14.84
CA GLY A 90 -6.44 20.11 14.58
C GLY A 90 -5.25 19.29 15.10
N HIS A 91 -5.52 18.13 15.71
CA HIS A 91 -4.48 17.20 16.18
C HIS A 91 -4.51 15.89 15.38
N GLY A 92 -3.34 15.26 15.26
CA GLY A 92 -3.22 13.92 14.68
C GLY A 92 -3.54 12.82 15.71
N THR A 93 -3.88 11.64 15.23
CA THR A 93 -4.21 10.47 16.08
C THR A 93 -3.00 9.91 16.83
N LEU A 94 -1.79 10.25 16.40
CA LEU A 94 -0.51 9.74 16.92
C LEU A 94 0.33 10.82 17.59
N GLU A 95 -0.25 11.96 17.97
CA GLU A 95 0.52 13.09 18.48
C GLU A 95 1.44 12.71 19.64
N GLY A 96 2.75 12.90 19.44
CA GLY A 96 3.79 12.55 20.39
C GLY A 96 4.02 11.05 20.62
N ARG A 97 3.32 10.17 19.87
CA ARG A 97 3.46 8.72 19.99
C ARG A 97 4.58 8.19 19.10
N ARG A 98 5.39 7.28 19.62
CA ARG A 98 6.37 6.54 18.84
C ARG A 98 5.68 5.45 18.01
N VAL A 99 6.17 5.27 16.78
CA VAL A 99 5.72 4.21 15.86
C VAL A 99 6.95 3.52 15.30
N PHE A 100 6.99 2.20 15.34
CA PHE A 100 8.06 1.43 14.70
C PHE A 100 7.82 1.37 13.19
N CYS A 101 8.83 1.73 12.41
CA CYS A 101 8.78 1.77 10.95
C CYS A 101 9.96 1.03 10.36
N SER A 102 9.78 0.40 9.19
CA SER A 102 10.90 -0.12 8.41
C SER A 102 11.91 1.00 8.12
N ASP A 103 13.20 0.73 8.30
CA ASP A 103 14.28 1.66 7.99
C ASP A 103 14.54 1.73 6.48
N MET A 104 14.67 0.58 5.84
CA MET A 104 14.86 0.49 4.40
C MET A 104 13.51 0.43 3.69
N THR A 105 13.03 1.58 3.23
CA THR A 105 11.74 1.71 2.57
C THR A 105 11.64 3.02 1.78
N PHE A 106 10.58 3.15 0.99
CA PHE A 106 10.21 4.43 0.40
C PHE A 106 9.58 5.36 1.45
N SER A 107 9.86 6.67 1.38
CA SER A 107 9.40 7.64 2.39
C SER A 107 7.89 7.66 2.63
N ALA A 108 7.09 7.23 1.64
CA ALA A 108 5.64 7.15 1.78
C ALA A 108 5.16 6.19 2.87
N THR A 109 5.97 5.20 3.25
CA THR A 109 5.67 4.26 4.34
C THR A 109 5.54 4.97 5.69
N LEU A 110 6.38 5.98 5.94
CA LEU A 110 6.47 6.67 7.24
C LEU A 110 5.89 8.08 7.23
N ASN A 111 5.76 8.73 6.07
CA ASN A 111 5.17 10.07 5.99
C ASN A 111 3.79 10.17 6.67
N PRO A 112 2.88 9.20 6.52
CA PRO A 112 1.59 9.18 7.20
C PRO A 112 1.69 9.20 8.73
N VAL A 113 2.71 8.58 9.31
CA VAL A 113 2.98 8.64 10.75
C VAL A 113 3.25 10.08 11.17
N VAL A 114 4.05 10.80 10.38
CA VAL A 114 4.37 12.23 10.63
C VAL A 114 3.14 13.11 10.40
N TYR A 115 2.31 12.82 9.39
CA TYR A 115 1.05 13.57 9.16
C TYR A 115 0.11 13.52 10.37
N GLU A 116 0.07 12.38 11.06
CA GLU A 116 -0.73 12.16 12.27
C GLU A 116 0.00 12.55 13.57
N GLY A 117 1.12 13.29 13.47
CA GLY A 117 1.87 13.81 14.63
C GLY A 117 2.72 12.76 15.36
N GLY A 118 2.88 11.56 14.77
CA GLY A 118 3.68 10.48 15.32
C GLY A 118 5.19 10.67 15.14
N ILE A 119 5.97 9.97 15.93
CA ILE A 119 7.43 9.98 15.91
C ILE A 119 7.92 8.63 15.36
N PRO A 120 8.38 8.55 14.09
CA PRO A 120 8.93 7.32 13.54
C PRO A 120 10.17 6.87 14.31
N VAL A 121 10.23 5.58 14.67
CA VAL A 121 11.40 4.91 15.21
C VAL A 121 11.78 3.82 14.22
N PHE A 122 12.94 3.95 13.61
CA PHE A 122 13.37 3.06 12.54
C PHE A 122 13.87 1.73 13.11
N ILE A 123 13.39 0.65 12.53
CA ILE A 123 13.78 -0.72 12.85
C ILE A 123 14.64 -1.26 11.72
N ASP A 124 15.85 -1.67 12.07
CA ASP A 124 16.85 -2.15 11.14
C ASP A 124 16.39 -3.38 10.34
N THR A 125 17.02 -3.59 9.20
CA THR A 125 16.74 -4.71 8.28
C THR A 125 17.47 -5.99 8.69
N ASP A 126 17.00 -7.13 8.19
CA ASP A 126 17.81 -8.34 8.17
C ASP A 126 18.65 -8.42 6.88
N GLY A 127 19.84 -9.02 7.00
CA GLY A 127 20.81 -9.07 5.91
C GLY A 127 20.41 -9.96 4.72
N ASN A 128 19.35 -10.76 4.82
CA ASN A 128 18.93 -11.69 3.78
C ASN A 128 17.78 -11.13 2.94
N SER A 129 16.82 -10.46 3.60
CA SER A 129 15.59 -9.99 2.94
C SER A 129 15.57 -8.49 2.70
N TRP A 130 16.42 -7.73 3.39
CA TRP A 130 16.42 -6.26 3.45
C TRP A 130 15.11 -5.66 4.02
N ASN A 131 14.25 -6.52 4.53
CA ASN A 131 13.04 -6.10 5.23
C ASN A 131 13.30 -6.00 6.74
N MET A 132 12.35 -5.43 7.49
CA MET A 132 12.47 -5.25 8.94
C MET A 132 12.89 -6.55 9.64
N SER A 133 13.95 -6.50 10.43
CA SER A 133 14.46 -7.62 11.20
C SER A 133 13.56 -7.95 12.40
N PRO A 134 13.05 -9.21 12.51
CA PRO A 134 12.31 -9.62 13.69
C PRO A 134 13.10 -9.44 14.99
N THR A 135 14.41 -9.73 14.97
CA THR A 135 15.28 -9.57 16.15
C THR A 135 15.43 -8.09 16.54
N ALA A 136 15.57 -7.19 15.54
CA ALA A 136 15.63 -5.75 15.80
C ALA A 136 14.30 -5.25 16.38
N LEU A 137 13.16 -5.73 15.86
CA LEU A 137 11.84 -5.39 16.37
C LEU A 137 11.62 -5.84 17.82
N GLU A 138 12.01 -7.07 18.18
CA GLU A 138 11.94 -7.55 19.59
C GLU A 138 12.79 -6.68 20.52
N ARG A 139 14.01 -6.31 20.11
CA ARG A 139 14.86 -5.39 20.87
C ARG A 139 14.26 -4.00 21.01
N ALA A 140 13.60 -3.49 19.96
CA ALA A 140 12.93 -2.21 19.98
C ALA A 140 11.76 -2.21 20.99
N PHE A 141 10.95 -3.25 21.05
CA PHE A 141 9.90 -3.39 22.04
C PHE A 141 10.45 -3.49 23.49
N ALA A 142 11.63 -4.09 23.68
CA ALA A 142 12.29 -4.09 25.00
C ALA A 142 12.73 -2.67 25.42
N LEU A 143 13.14 -1.82 24.46
CA LEU A 143 13.55 -0.44 24.72
C LEU A 143 12.37 0.54 24.83
N TYR A 144 11.31 0.30 24.07
CA TYR A 144 10.11 1.15 23.98
C TYR A 144 8.84 0.32 24.13
N PRO A 145 8.53 -0.18 25.35
CA PRO A 145 7.39 -1.08 25.60
C PRO A 145 6.01 -0.40 25.43
N ASP A 146 5.99 0.91 25.36
CA ASP A 146 4.80 1.73 25.16
C ASP A 146 4.35 1.81 23.71
N VAL A 147 5.19 1.41 22.73
CA VAL A 147 4.83 1.43 21.30
C VAL A 147 3.75 0.39 21.01
N LYS A 148 2.72 0.85 20.26
CA LYS A 148 1.55 0.03 19.92
C LYS A 148 1.22 0.02 18.43
N LEU A 149 2.07 0.61 17.59
CA LEU A 149 1.90 0.63 16.15
C LEU A 149 3.21 0.32 15.43
N VAL A 150 3.13 -0.59 14.45
CA VAL A 150 4.24 -0.98 13.58
C VAL A 150 3.80 -0.80 12.13
N VAL A 151 4.61 -0.12 11.32
CA VAL A 151 4.42 0.00 9.87
C VAL A 151 5.55 -0.75 9.18
N TYR A 152 5.20 -1.83 8.54
CA TYR A 152 6.10 -2.77 7.87
C TYR A 152 6.01 -2.61 6.36
N ALA A 153 7.13 -2.41 5.67
CA ALA A 153 7.17 -2.39 4.22
C ALA A 153 7.70 -3.72 3.66
N GLU A 154 7.10 -4.20 2.58
CA GLU A 154 7.50 -5.38 1.82
C GLU A 154 8.35 -4.93 0.63
N LEU A 155 9.62 -4.61 0.93
CA LEU A 155 10.53 -3.99 -0.01
C LEU A 155 10.74 -4.85 -1.26
N TYR A 156 10.59 -4.23 -2.44
CA TYR A 156 10.74 -4.85 -3.75
C TYR A 156 9.85 -6.08 -4.00
N GLY A 157 8.74 -6.21 -3.27
CA GLY A 157 7.81 -7.32 -3.39
C GLY A 157 8.31 -8.61 -2.72
N PHE A 158 9.31 -8.50 -1.86
CA PHE A 158 9.77 -9.61 -1.03
C PHE A 158 9.20 -9.49 0.38
N PRO A 159 8.43 -10.48 0.88
CA PRO A 159 7.70 -10.35 2.15
C PRO A 159 8.57 -10.40 3.41
N GLY A 160 9.86 -10.73 3.29
CA GLY A 160 10.71 -10.95 4.47
C GLY A 160 10.12 -12.03 5.39
N ASN A 161 10.33 -11.90 6.70
CA ASN A 161 9.71 -12.80 7.69
C ASN A 161 8.47 -12.15 8.32
N ILE A 162 7.50 -11.77 7.49
CA ILE A 162 6.28 -11.06 7.89
C ILE A 162 5.48 -11.83 8.94
N GLN A 163 5.45 -13.15 8.86
CA GLN A 163 4.75 -13.97 9.85
C GLN A 163 5.35 -13.82 11.25
N LYS A 164 6.68 -13.77 11.36
CA LYS A 164 7.34 -13.54 12.65
C LYS A 164 7.12 -12.12 13.16
N ILE A 165 7.17 -11.13 12.27
CA ILE A 165 6.82 -9.74 12.59
C ILE A 165 5.41 -9.66 13.18
N ARG A 166 4.41 -10.27 12.50
CA ARG A 166 3.03 -10.35 13.00
C ARG A 166 2.92 -10.97 14.38
N GLN A 167 3.63 -12.09 14.62
CA GLN A 167 3.66 -12.77 15.93
C GLN A 167 4.20 -11.85 17.02
N ILE A 168 5.29 -11.13 16.75
CA ILE A 168 5.88 -10.16 17.68
C ILE A 168 4.89 -9.03 17.97
N CYS A 169 4.30 -8.41 16.94
CA CYS A 169 3.30 -7.36 17.13
C CYS A 169 2.14 -7.85 18.01
N HIS A 170 1.60 -9.03 17.72
CA HIS A 170 0.52 -9.62 18.51
C HIS A 170 0.91 -9.85 19.97
N ALA A 171 2.12 -10.38 20.24
CA ALA A 171 2.63 -10.62 21.58
C ALA A 171 2.75 -9.33 22.41
N HIS A 172 3.01 -8.18 21.75
CA HIS A 172 3.10 -6.87 22.39
C HIS A 172 1.79 -6.06 22.35
N GLY A 173 0.71 -6.63 21.80
CA GLY A 173 -0.57 -5.96 21.62
C GLY A 173 -0.45 -4.72 20.72
N ALA A 174 0.40 -4.79 19.72
CA ALA A 174 0.62 -3.74 18.72
C ALA A 174 -0.15 -4.02 17.44
N VAL A 175 -0.71 -2.98 16.83
CA VAL A 175 -1.32 -2.99 15.51
C VAL A 175 -0.22 -3.06 14.45
N LEU A 176 -0.41 -3.89 13.43
CA LEU A 176 0.49 -4.00 12.29
C LEU A 176 -0.18 -3.43 11.04
N ILE A 177 0.52 -2.51 10.37
CA ILE A 177 0.16 -2.01 9.04
C ILE A 177 1.19 -2.54 8.04
N GLU A 178 0.71 -3.18 6.96
CA GLU A 178 1.53 -3.57 5.82
C GLU A 178 1.55 -2.46 4.75
N ASP A 179 2.71 -1.98 4.41
CA ASP A 179 2.94 -1.28 3.14
C ASP A 179 3.28 -2.32 2.07
N ALA A 180 2.25 -2.84 1.43
CA ALA A 180 2.33 -3.81 0.34
C ALA A 180 2.38 -3.12 -1.05
N ALA A 181 2.86 -1.88 -1.12
CA ALA A 181 2.92 -1.09 -2.36
C ALA A 181 3.71 -1.77 -3.49
N GLU A 182 4.59 -2.70 -3.17
CA GLU A 182 5.44 -3.43 -4.11
C GLU A 182 5.16 -4.93 -4.13
N ALA A 183 4.25 -5.42 -3.27
CA ALA A 183 4.07 -6.84 -3.00
C ALA A 183 2.77 -7.44 -3.56
N MET A 184 2.10 -6.74 -4.48
CA MET A 184 0.91 -7.31 -5.14
C MET A 184 1.29 -8.58 -5.92
N GLY A 185 0.61 -9.69 -5.60
CA GLY A 185 0.91 -11.01 -6.17
C GLY A 185 2.10 -11.73 -5.52
N ALA A 186 2.70 -11.17 -4.47
CA ALA A 186 3.68 -11.86 -3.65
C ALA A 186 3.00 -12.65 -2.51
N PHE A 187 3.68 -13.69 -2.05
CA PHE A 187 3.19 -14.61 -1.02
C PHE A 187 4.28 -14.92 0.00
N TRP A 188 3.91 -15.04 1.26
CA TRP A 188 4.68 -15.75 2.27
C TRP A 188 4.04 -17.13 2.48
N ALA A 189 4.75 -18.20 2.11
CA ALA A 189 4.14 -19.51 1.94
C ALA A 189 2.91 -19.41 1.00
N ASP A 190 1.72 -19.82 1.46
CA ASP A 190 0.48 -19.78 0.67
C ASP A 190 -0.41 -18.59 1.04
N VAL A 191 0.09 -17.62 1.82
CA VAL A 191 -0.68 -16.46 2.28
C VAL A 191 -0.25 -15.23 1.50
N PRO A 192 -1.18 -14.52 0.82
CA PRO A 192 -0.83 -13.34 0.04
C PRO A 192 -0.39 -12.18 0.92
N CYS A 193 0.59 -11.41 0.44
CA CYS A 193 0.98 -10.14 1.04
C CYS A 193 -0.18 -9.15 0.98
N GLY A 194 -0.27 -8.26 1.98
CA GLY A 194 -1.42 -7.38 2.20
C GLY A 194 -2.51 -7.98 3.08
N SER A 195 -2.31 -9.20 3.63
CA SER A 195 -3.27 -9.86 4.53
C SER A 195 -2.74 -10.18 5.93
N PHE A 196 -1.48 -9.89 6.20
CA PHE A 196 -0.87 -10.20 7.51
C PHE A 196 -1.15 -9.13 8.56
N GLY A 197 -1.28 -7.87 8.15
CA GLY A 197 -1.55 -6.74 9.04
C GLY A 197 -3.02 -6.65 9.47
N ASP A 198 -3.27 -5.80 10.47
CA ASP A 198 -4.63 -5.35 10.79
C ASP A 198 -5.17 -4.49 9.65
N TYR A 199 -4.27 -3.76 8.98
CA TYR A 199 -4.50 -2.97 7.78
C TYR A 199 -3.35 -3.17 6.80
N ALA A 200 -3.63 -2.99 5.51
CA ALA A 200 -2.59 -2.93 4.50
C ALA A 200 -2.91 -1.90 3.42
N ALA A 201 -1.89 -1.53 2.64
CA ALA A 201 -2.05 -0.64 1.50
C ALA A 201 -1.31 -1.18 0.29
N VAL A 202 -1.98 -1.18 -0.87
CA VAL A 202 -1.40 -1.54 -2.18
C VAL A 202 -1.37 -0.34 -3.11
N SER A 203 -0.46 -0.37 -4.10
CA SER A 203 -0.20 0.75 -5.01
C SER A 203 -0.42 0.40 -6.45
N TYR A 204 -1.03 1.31 -7.19
CA TYR A 204 -1.15 1.31 -8.66
C TYR A 204 -0.42 2.48 -9.30
N ASN A 205 0.65 2.99 -8.64
CA ASN A 205 1.48 4.03 -9.23
C ASN A 205 2.13 3.56 -10.55
N GLY A 206 2.59 4.49 -11.39
CA GLY A 206 3.08 4.21 -12.73
C GLY A 206 4.20 3.18 -12.87
N ASN A 207 4.96 2.95 -11.80
CA ASN A 207 6.09 1.98 -11.76
C ASN A 207 5.73 0.63 -11.12
N LYS A 208 4.48 0.41 -10.69
CA LYS A 208 4.08 -0.82 -10.00
C LYS A 208 3.75 -1.95 -10.99
N ILE A 209 3.63 -3.18 -10.46
CA ILE A 209 3.43 -4.41 -11.26
C ILE A 209 2.20 -4.32 -12.16
N ILE A 210 1.13 -3.69 -11.70
CA ILE A 210 0.00 -3.20 -12.48
C ILE A 210 -0.27 -1.75 -12.09
N THR A 211 -0.79 -0.95 -13.01
CA THR A 211 -0.85 0.49 -12.81
C THR A 211 -2.15 1.12 -13.29
N GLY A 212 -2.54 2.20 -12.64
CA GLY A 212 -3.51 3.18 -13.11
C GLY A 212 -2.88 4.55 -13.38
N SER A 213 -1.53 4.63 -13.56
CA SER A 213 -0.75 5.88 -13.51
C SER A 213 -0.63 6.42 -12.08
N THR A 214 -1.69 6.35 -11.30
CA THR A 214 -1.82 6.64 -9.88
C THR A 214 -2.84 5.68 -9.27
N GLY A 215 -3.10 5.80 -7.98
CA GLY A 215 -4.08 4.98 -7.26
C GLY A 215 -3.46 4.09 -6.19
N GLY A 216 -4.30 3.61 -5.31
CA GLY A 216 -4.00 2.65 -4.26
C GLY A 216 -5.28 2.12 -3.64
N CYS A 217 -5.18 1.07 -2.84
CA CYS A 217 -6.27 0.59 -2.00
C CYS A 217 -5.80 0.39 -0.57
N LEU A 218 -6.64 0.79 0.37
CA LEU A 218 -6.59 0.32 1.74
C LEU A 218 -7.27 -1.05 1.81
N LEU A 219 -6.68 -1.98 2.54
CA LEU A 219 -7.16 -3.35 2.72
C LEU A 219 -7.43 -3.60 4.21
N THR A 220 -8.56 -4.24 4.54
CA THR A 220 -8.92 -4.58 5.91
C THR A 220 -9.94 -5.72 5.96
N ASN A 221 -10.05 -6.37 7.12
CA ASN A 221 -11.10 -7.36 7.40
C ASN A 221 -12.28 -6.78 8.20
N ASP A 222 -12.22 -5.50 8.57
CA ASP A 222 -13.25 -4.81 9.34
C ASP A 222 -14.10 -3.90 8.45
N ILE A 223 -15.41 -4.14 8.42
CA ILE A 223 -16.37 -3.36 7.62
C ILE A 223 -16.55 -1.94 8.16
N SER A 224 -16.47 -1.75 9.47
CA SER A 224 -16.59 -0.44 10.09
C SER A 224 -15.43 0.46 9.66
N ASP A 225 -14.20 -0.07 9.71
CA ASP A 225 -12.99 0.63 9.30
C ASP A 225 -13.00 0.93 7.79
N ALA A 226 -13.44 -0.03 6.97
CA ALA A 226 -13.58 0.19 5.54
C ALA A 226 -14.58 1.31 5.22
N ASN A 227 -15.72 1.35 5.91
CA ASN A 227 -16.73 2.39 5.74
C ASN A 227 -16.23 3.74 6.25
N HIS A 228 -15.49 3.76 7.36
CA HIS A 228 -14.91 5.00 7.91
C HIS A 228 -13.84 5.57 6.96
N ALA A 229 -12.94 4.73 6.43
CA ALA A 229 -11.97 5.12 5.41
C ALA A 229 -12.67 5.69 4.16
N ARG A 230 -13.78 5.05 3.71
CA ARG A 230 -14.58 5.53 2.58
C ARG A 230 -15.18 6.91 2.84
N LYS A 231 -15.74 7.12 4.05
CA LYS A 231 -16.27 8.40 4.50
C LYS A 231 -15.17 9.48 4.52
N TRP A 232 -14.04 9.21 5.15
CA TRP A 232 -12.93 10.17 5.18
C TRP A 232 -12.39 10.50 3.79
N SER A 233 -12.35 9.55 2.87
CA SER A 233 -11.85 9.76 1.51
C SER A 233 -12.74 10.69 0.67
N THR A 234 -13.95 10.97 1.12
CA THR A 234 -14.97 11.85 0.50
C THR A 234 -15.34 13.01 1.41
N GLN A 235 -14.34 13.68 1.97
CA GLN A 235 -14.43 14.85 2.84
C GLN A 235 -15.21 14.61 4.15
N ALA A 236 -15.34 13.36 4.59
CA ALA A 236 -16.14 12.98 5.78
C ALA A 236 -17.58 13.50 5.74
N ARG A 237 -18.19 13.55 4.55
CA ARG A 237 -19.56 14.01 4.37
C ARG A 237 -20.55 13.03 5.02
N GLU A 238 -21.49 13.56 5.79
CA GLU A 238 -22.58 12.81 6.38
C GLU A 238 -23.69 12.50 5.35
N ASN A 239 -24.48 11.47 5.63
CA ASN A 239 -25.65 11.14 4.83
C ASN A 239 -26.84 12.04 5.25
N ALA A 240 -26.82 13.30 4.81
CA ALA A 240 -27.84 14.31 5.07
C ALA A 240 -28.30 14.97 3.78
N ALA A 241 -29.49 15.58 3.81
CA ALA A 241 -30.05 16.31 2.66
C ALA A 241 -29.29 17.62 2.35
N TRP A 242 -28.41 18.04 3.24
CA TRP A 242 -27.51 19.21 3.10
C TRP A 242 -26.05 18.79 3.33
N TYR A 243 -25.11 19.69 3.07
CA TYR A 243 -23.69 19.45 3.41
C TYR A 243 -23.52 19.50 4.93
N GLN A 244 -23.25 18.35 5.53
CA GLN A 244 -22.97 18.19 6.94
C GLN A 244 -21.66 17.42 7.11
N HIS A 245 -20.79 17.90 8.00
CA HIS A 245 -19.51 17.30 8.32
C HIS A 245 -19.30 17.35 9.84
N GLU A 246 -19.10 16.20 10.46
CA GLU A 246 -18.87 16.07 11.91
C GLU A 246 -17.39 15.80 12.23
N GLU A 247 -16.60 15.56 11.21
CA GLU A 247 -15.18 15.28 11.30
C GLU A 247 -14.42 15.80 10.06
N VAL A 248 -13.11 15.93 10.18
CA VAL A 248 -12.24 16.33 9.07
C VAL A 248 -12.00 15.12 8.15
N GLY A 249 -12.27 15.29 6.87
CA GLY A 249 -12.01 14.30 5.83
C GLY A 249 -11.09 14.83 4.74
N TYR A 250 -10.90 14.02 3.69
CA TYR A 250 -9.92 14.23 2.64
C TYR A 250 -10.57 14.08 1.26
N ASN A 251 -9.95 14.62 0.25
CA ASN A 251 -10.26 14.29 -1.15
C ASN A 251 -9.32 13.18 -1.62
N TYR A 252 -9.55 11.97 -1.14
CA TYR A 252 -8.68 10.81 -1.39
C TYR A 252 -9.35 9.70 -2.19
N ARG A 253 -10.61 9.89 -2.64
CA ARG A 253 -11.31 8.85 -3.40
C ARG A 253 -10.70 8.68 -4.79
N MET A 254 -10.56 7.44 -5.26
CA MET A 254 -10.09 7.12 -6.60
C MET A 254 -11.10 7.62 -7.66
N SER A 255 -10.59 8.11 -8.79
CA SER A 255 -11.41 8.41 -9.97
C SER A 255 -11.86 7.12 -10.67
N ASN A 256 -13.11 7.09 -11.16
CA ASN A 256 -13.63 5.97 -11.93
C ASN A 256 -12.88 5.73 -13.25
N VAL A 257 -12.27 6.77 -13.83
CA VAL A 257 -11.42 6.68 -15.02
C VAL A 257 -10.12 5.95 -14.70
N ILE A 258 -9.44 6.34 -13.61
CA ILE A 258 -8.22 5.67 -13.12
C ILE A 258 -8.52 4.23 -12.73
N ALA A 259 -9.64 4.00 -12.05
CA ALA A 259 -10.11 2.65 -11.73
C ALA A 259 -10.35 1.80 -12.99
N GLY A 260 -10.81 2.39 -14.09
CA GLY A 260 -10.95 1.69 -15.38
C GLY A 260 -9.62 1.20 -15.93
N VAL A 261 -8.56 2.02 -15.86
CA VAL A 261 -7.21 1.60 -16.23
C VAL A 261 -6.75 0.44 -15.34
N ILE A 262 -6.87 0.57 -14.01
CA ILE A 262 -6.46 -0.47 -13.06
C ILE A 262 -7.24 -1.78 -13.31
N ARG A 263 -8.55 -1.69 -13.52
CA ARG A 263 -9.41 -2.85 -13.80
C ARG A 263 -8.92 -3.66 -15.00
N GLY A 264 -8.52 -2.98 -16.09
CA GLY A 264 -7.98 -3.63 -17.28
C GLY A 264 -6.61 -4.28 -17.05
N GLN A 265 -5.84 -3.83 -16.08
CA GLN A 265 -4.52 -4.37 -15.75
C GLN A 265 -4.58 -5.67 -14.92
N TYR A 266 -5.64 -5.88 -14.14
CA TYR A 266 -5.72 -7.03 -13.23
C TYR A 266 -5.63 -8.38 -13.93
N SER A 267 -6.22 -8.53 -15.11
CA SER A 267 -6.17 -9.77 -15.90
C SER A 267 -4.75 -10.14 -16.37
N HIS A 268 -3.81 -9.20 -16.33
CA HIS A 268 -2.43 -9.35 -16.77
C HIS A 268 -1.42 -9.48 -15.61
N LEU A 269 -1.89 -9.50 -14.36
CA LEU A 269 -1.00 -9.56 -13.19
C LEU A 269 -0.07 -10.77 -13.22
N ASP A 270 -0.59 -11.96 -13.47
CA ASP A 270 0.20 -13.19 -13.52
C ASP A 270 1.22 -13.18 -14.67
N GLU A 271 0.83 -12.63 -15.82
CA GLU A 271 1.75 -12.43 -16.95
C GLU A 271 2.91 -11.52 -16.55
N HIS A 272 2.62 -10.38 -15.90
CA HIS A 272 3.66 -9.45 -15.45
C HIS A 272 4.58 -10.08 -14.41
N ILE A 273 4.05 -10.87 -13.47
CA ILE A 273 4.84 -11.62 -12.50
C ILE A 273 5.79 -12.59 -13.21
N ALA A 274 5.29 -13.36 -14.18
CA ALA A 274 6.10 -14.29 -14.96
C ALA A 274 7.21 -13.58 -15.75
N GLN A 275 6.91 -12.43 -16.36
CA GLN A 275 7.89 -11.61 -17.08
C GLN A 275 8.98 -11.07 -16.14
N LYS A 276 8.61 -10.56 -14.94
CA LYS A 276 9.57 -10.08 -13.94
C LYS A 276 10.46 -11.22 -13.43
N LYS A 277 9.88 -12.40 -13.19
CA LYS A 277 10.64 -13.58 -12.81
C LYS A 277 11.64 -13.99 -13.89
N ALA A 278 11.26 -14.01 -15.16
CA ALA A 278 12.15 -14.33 -16.25
C ALA A 278 13.32 -13.32 -16.38
N ILE A 279 13.07 -12.04 -16.12
CA ILE A 279 14.12 -11.01 -16.07
C ILE A 279 15.07 -11.28 -14.90
N TYR A 280 14.54 -11.58 -13.71
CA TYR A 280 15.34 -11.91 -12.54
C TYR A 280 16.24 -13.14 -12.77
N ASP A 281 15.66 -14.22 -13.31
CA ASP A 281 16.40 -15.44 -13.61
C ASP A 281 17.56 -15.17 -14.60
N ARG A 282 17.32 -14.33 -15.63
CA ARG A 282 18.36 -13.93 -16.60
C ARG A 282 19.49 -13.12 -15.93
N TYR A 283 19.18 -12.21 -15.01
CA TYR A 283 20.20 -11.49 -14.25
C TYR A 283 21.02 -12.43 -13.37
N ARG A 284 20.35 -13.36 -12.70
CA ARG A 284 21.00 -14.33 -11.81
C ARG A 284 21.92 -15.30 -12.55
N GLU A 285 21.60 -15.65 -13.81
CA GLU A 285 22.44 -16.51 -14.65
C GLU A 285 23.62 -15.74 -15.27
N GLY A 286 23.47 -14.45 -15.50
CA GLY A 286 24.44 -13.60 -16.21
C GLY A 286 25.41 -12.83 -15.32
N LEU A 287 25.16 -12.73 -14.03
CA LEU A 287 25.97 -12.01 -13.04
C LEU A 287 26.46 -12.93 -11.93
#